data_f5b7ce52881f4c8f6d827e1242c925d0
#
_entry.id   f5b7ce52881f4c8f6d827e1242c925d0
#
_cell.length_a   1.000
_cell.length_b   1.000
_cell.length_c   1.000
_cell.angle_alpha   90.00
_cell.angle_beta   90.00
_cell.angle_gamma   90.00
#
_symmetry.space_group_name_H-M   'P 1'
#
loop_
_entity.id
_entity.type
_entity.pdbx_description
1 polymer ?
#
loop_
_entity_poly.entity_id
_entity_poly.type
_entity_poly.pdbx_seq_one_letter_code
_entity_poly.pdbx_strand_id
1 'polypeptide(L)'
;VELRPYQAEAVERIIARGDLLLALTMGAGKTATSVAAVRKMRRQRQVDHGVVFALKSTKGQWVREIKKWDPRASVQVVDGDKKARVAAIRKAHRFNYTILHYQCLIHDWEEIKQYLPIDFIIADEVTMLKGFSAKTSRRAKVLGKSCPVRIGLSGQPVENRPEELFSIMEFINPEVLGPFPKFDRTFIERDHWGKPKKYRNLGLIKQRLGEAMYRKSREDIKEWLPDMIELEMPVTLDPAAMALHEYVKKDLSLAIEQALEAGQGGGFNLAAHYGRADGHGATTPMGQVMSRMLAMRMLSSHPQLLRLSADQFDSEISAAGSQYASDLKAAGLLDNLPANTAKLDALMEHAEEILTEDPRHKLVIFSFFKPMLAMMGAEFAKRSVHWVKITGDVSTAQRDANIVRFNTDPDCRVFLSSDAGAYGVDLNQGSHLICYDLPWSAGALSQRISRIDRTNSAFDQIMVGYMFGEGTIEERMFNMLIQKRAVSRAFIDGDFDPKSGTLNLDLESLREFVDG
;
A
#
# COMPACT_ATOMS: atom_id res chain seq x y z
N VAL A 1 19.60 9.39 -19.73
CA VAL A 1 18.67 9.74 -18.67
C VAL A 1 19.48 10.35 -17.55
N GLU A 2 19.23 11.62 -17.22
CA GLU A 2 19.91 12.33 -16.14
C GLU A 2 19.17 12.18 -14.83
N LEU A 3 19.94 12.11 -13.73
CA LEU A 3 19.39 12.17 -12.38
C LEU A 3 19.06 13.63 -12.03
N ARG A 4 17.98 13.83 -11.32
CA ARG A 4 17.65 15.13 -10.73
C ARG A 4 18.62 15.46 -9.60
N PRO A 5 18.84 16.75 -9.24
CA PRO A 5 19.83 17.14 -8.22
C PRO A 5 19.70 16.37 -6.91
N TYR A 6 18.51 16.21 -6.37
CA TYR A 6 18.28 15.47 -5.12
C TYR A 6 18.56 13.96 -5.27
N GLN A 7 18.37 13.38 -6.47
CA GLN A 7 18.72 11.98 -6.74
C GLN A 7 20.23 11.82 -6.83
N ALA A 8 20.93 12.77 -7.46
CA ALA A 8 22.38 12.77 -7.53
C ALA A 8 23.01 12.90 -6.14
N GLU A 9 22.48 13.79 -5.29
CA GLU A 9 22.88 13.91 -3.88
C GLU A 9 22.70 12.57 -3.13
N ALA A 10 21.55 11.93 -3.30
CA ALA A 10 21.28 10.62 -2.68
C ALA A 10 22.26 9.53 -3.15
N VAL A 11 22.61 9.53 -4.44
CA VAL A 11 23.61 8.61 -5.00
C VAL A 11 24.96 8.79 -4.32
N GLU A 12 25.44 10.02 -4.17
CA GLU A 12 26.72 10.28 -3.50
C GLU A 12 26.69 9.86 -2.03
N ARG A 13 25.59 10.08 -1.32
CA ARG A 13 25.41 9.64 0.08
C ARG A 13 25.45 8.11 0.19
N ILE A 14 24.76 7.38 -0.72
CA ILE A 14 24.80 5.91 -0.75
C ILE A 14 26.23 5.43 -0.94
N ILE A 15 26.99 6.02 -1.88
CA ILE A 15 28.35 5.61 -2.18
C ILE A 15 29.29 5.89 -1.00
N ALA A 16 29.15 7.04 -0.36
CA ALA A 16 29.99 7.44 0.76
C ALA A 16 29.78 6.58 2.01
N ARG A 17 28.52 6.13 2.24
CA ARG A 17 28.17 5.41 3.47
C ARG A 17 28.09 3.90 3.32
N GLY A 18 27.64 3.40 2.18
CA GLY A 18 27.27 1.98 1.98
C GLY A 18 25.94 1.60 2.62
N ASP A 19 25.44 2.36 3.61
CA ASP A 19 24.17 2.10 4.30
C ASP A 19 23.27 3.33 4.26
N LEU A 20 22.05 3.22 3.74
CA LEU A 20 21.13 4.36 3.70
C LEU A 20 19.67 3.92 3.69
N LEU A 21 18.86 4.59 4.51
CA LEU A 21 17.41 4.61 4.35
C LEU A 21 17.05 5.74 3.37
N LEU A 22 16.70 5.36 2.14
CA LEU A 22 16.26 6.29 1.10
C LEU A 22 14.75 6.53 1.23
N ALA A 23 14.39 7.59 1.96
CA ALA A 23 13.02 7.96 2.29
C ALA A 23 12.50 9.07 1.36
N LEU A 24 12.53 8.83 0.06
CA LEU A 24 11.96 9.74 -0.93
C LEU A 24 10.46 9.53 -1.04
N THR A 25 9.70 10.61 -1.21
CA THR A 25 8.27 10.52 -1.49
C THR A 25 7.99 9.55 -2.65
N MET A 26 6.80 9.01 -2.72
CA MET A 26 6.43 8.11 -3.83
C MET A 26 6.51 8.88 -5.16
N GLY A 27 6.85 8.19 -6.24
CA GLY A 27 7.04 8.85 -7.55
C GLY A 27 8.37 9.58 -7.76
N ALA A 28 9.18 9.77 -6.70
CA ALA A 28 10.46 10.52 -6.73
C ALA A 28 11.67 9.73 -7.27
N GLY A 29 11.47 8.54 -7.82
CA GLY A 29 12.53 7.78 -8.51
C GLY A 29 13.50 7.03 -7.59
N LYS A 30 13.05 6.51 -6.43
CA LYS A 30 13.85 5.67 -5.51
C LYS A 30 14.61 4.55 -6.22
N THR A 31 13.93 3.82 -7.08
CA THR A 31 14.49 2.71 -7.87
C THR A 31 15.63 3.19 -8.76
N ALA A 32 15.39 4.26 -9.52
CA ALA A 32 16.40 4.87 -10.40
C ALA A 32 17.65 5.30 -9.62
N THR A 33 17.45 5.97 -8.48
CA THR A 33 18.51 6.45 -7.59
C THR A 33 19.36 5.30 -7.04
N SER A 34 18.72 4.24 -6.53
CA SER A 34 19.43 3.08 -5.97
C SER A 34 20.20 2.30 -7.03
N VAL A 35 19.63 2.09 -8.23
CA VAL A 35 20.34 1.43 -9.35
C VAL A 35 21.50 2.29 -9.85
N ALA A 36 21.33 3.61 -9.95
CA ALA A 36 22.41 4.53 -10.35
C ALA A 36 23.59 4.49 -9.36
N ALA A 37 23.30 4.45 -8.05
CA ALA A 37 24.33 4.31 -7.02
C ALA A 37 25.11 3.00 -7.18
N VAL A 38 24.41 1.87 -7.23
CA VAL A 38 25.04 0.54 -7.42
C VAL A 38 25.84 0.48 -8.73
N ARG A 39 25.29 1.00 -9.85
CA ARG A 39 26.03 1.09 -11.12
C ARG A 39 27.35 1.87 -10.96
N LYS A 40 27.35 3.00 -10.25
CA LYS A 40 28.56 3.80 -10.03
C LYS A 40 29.57 3.02 -9.17
N MET A 41 29.13 2.36 -8.09
CA MET A 41 29.95 1.49 -7.25
C MET A 41 30.53 0.29 -8.02
N ARG A 42 29.74 -0.35 -8.89
CA ARG A 42 30.22 -1.43 -9.78
C ARG A 42 31.29 -0.96 -10.75
N ARG A 43 31.13 0.23 -11.35
CA ARG A 43 32.16 0.83 -12.21
C ARG A 43 33.47 1.10 -11.47
N GLN A 44 33.37 1.42 -10.19
CA GLN A 44 34.52 1.62 -9.29
C GLN A 44 35.04 0.30 -8.70
N ARG A 45 34.46 -0.85 -9.07
CA ARG A 45 34.80 -2.19 -8.58
C ARG A 45 34.66 -2.36 -7.06
N GLN A 46 33.76 -1.60 -6.45
CA GLN A 46 33.45 -1.70 -5.02
C GLN A 46 32.44 -2.84 -4.73
N VAL A 47 31.54 -3.11 -5.67
CA VAL A 47 30.54 -4.18 -5.61
C VAL A 47 30.39 -4.81 -6.99
N ASP A 48 29.93 -6.07 -7.06
CA ASP A 48 29.63 -6.73 -8.34
C ASP A 48 28.30 -7.48 -8.33
N HIS A 49 28.02 -8.24 -7.28
CA HIS A 49 26.83 -9.07 -7.16
C HIS A 49 25.95 -8.65 -5.98
N GLY A 50 24.65 -8.63 -6.16
CA GLY A 50 23.77 -8.32 -5.04
C GLY A 50 22.32 -8.66 -5.28
N VAL A 51 21.53 -8.32 -4.28
CA VAL A 51 20.14 -8.72 -4.15
C VAL A 51 19.22 -7.51 -4.15
N VAL A 52 18.11 -7.65 -4.86
CA VAL A 52 16.95 -6.76 -4.74
C VAL A 52 15.81 -7.55 -4.11
N PHE A 53 15.43 -7.19 -2.88
CA PHE A 53 14.17 -7.64 -2.31
C PHE A 53 13.05 -6.76 -2.82
N ALA A 54 12.10 -7.36 -3.54
CA ALA A 54 10.97 -6.66 -4.14
C ALA A 54 9.65 -7.37 -3.86
N LEU A 55 8.53 -6.68 -4.02
CA LEU A 55 7.22 -7.31 -3.99
C LEU A 55 7.04 -8.20 -5.23
N LYS A 56 6.22 -9.24 -5.11
CA LYS A 56 5.97 -10.18 -6.23
C LYS A 56 5.53 -9.44 -7.50
N SER A 57 4.70 -8.42 -7.33
CA SER A 57 4.14 -7.61 -8.42
C SER A 57 5.13 -6.62 -9.05
N THR A 58 6.23 -6.27 -8.38
CA THR A 58 7.19 -5.25 -8.86
C THR A 58 8.46 -5.83 -9.49
N LYS A 59 8.64 -7.16 -9.46
CA LYS A 59 9.85 -7.80 -10.01
C LYS A 59 10.11 -7.44 -11.47
N GLY A 60 9.07 -7.46 -12.33
CA GLY A 60 9.19 -7.08 -13.73
C GLY A 60 9.58 -5.60 -13.94
N GLN A 61 9.05 -4.71 -13.11
CA GLN A 61 9.44 -3.30 -13.10
C GLN A 61 10.93 -3.15 -12.73
N TRP A 62 11.42 -3.85 -11.71
CA TRP A 62 12.82 -3.84 -11.33
C TRP A 62 13.74 -4.28 -12.48
N VAL A 63 13.37 -5.31 -13.23
CA VAL A 63 14.13 -5.74 -14.42
C VAL A 63 14.22 -4.61 -15.45
N ARG A 64 13.10 -3.93 -15.75
CA ARG A 64 13.05 -2.81 -16.71
C ARG A 64 13.91 -1.64 -16.24
N GLU A 65 13.77 -1.26 -14.97
CA GLU A 65 14.54 -0.14 -14.38
C GLU A 65 16.06 -0.44 -14.33
N ILE A 66 16.45 -1.65 -13.93
CA ILE A 66 17.88 -2.03 -13.95
C ILE A 66 18.42 -1.96 -15.38
N LYS A 67 17.71 -2.51 -16.38
CA LYS A 67 18.15 -2.43 -17.78
C LYS A 67 18.23 -1.00 -18.31
N LYS A 68 17.36 -0.11 -17.84
CA LYS A 68 17.36 1.31 -18.21
C LYS A 68 18.55 2.05 -17.60
N TRP A 69 18.83 1.84 -16.32
CA TRP A 69 19.83 2.60 -15.56
C TRP A 69 21.21 1.94 -15.51
N ASP A 70 21.28 0.61 -15.63
CA ASP A 70 22.53 -0.17 -15.71
C ASP A 70 22.44 -1.20 -16.86
N PRO A 71 22.45 -0.75 -18.14
CA PRO A 71 22.16 -1.60 -19.29
C PRO A 71 23.17 -2.73 -19.52
N ARG A 72 24.36 -2.65 -18.92
CA ARG A 72 25.39 -3.70 -19.00
C ARG A 72 25.26 -4.76 -17.92
N ALA A 73 24.39 -4.56 -16.94
CA ALA A 73 24.20 -5.50 -15.86
C ALA A 73 23.40 -6.73 -16.30
N SER A 74 23.84 -7.88 -15.83
CA SER A 74 23.07 -9.12 -15.92
C SER A 74 22.07 -9.22 -14.77
N VAL A 75 20.82 -9.59 -15.08
CA VAL A 75 19.71 -9.63 -14.11
C VAL A 75 19.01 -10.97 -14.17
N GLN A 76 18.77 -11.57 -13.03
CA GLN A 76 17.85 -12.71 -12.92
C GLN A 76 16.72 -12.43 -11.93
N VAL A 77 15.59 -13.12 -12.16
CA VAL A 77 14.44 -13.13 -11.25
C VAL A 77 14.29 -14.52 -10.66
N VAL A 78 14.23 -14.61 -9.33
CA VAL A 78 13.90 -15.85 -8.64
C VAL A 78 12.39 -15.97 -8.52
N ASP A 79 11.80 -16.92 -9.26
CA ASP A 79 10.36 -17.14 -9.35
C ASP A 79 10.03 -18.62 -9.62
N GLY A 80 8.73 -18.94 -9.62
CA GLY A 80 8.22 -20.29 -9.89
C GLY A 80 8.09 -21.15 -8.63
N ASP A 81 8.11 -22.47 -8.82
CA ASP A 81 8.07 -23.45 -7.76
C ASP A 81 9.40 -23.51 -6.96
N LYS A 82 9.41 -24.29 -5.89
CA LYS A 82 10.61 -24.41 -5.03
C LYS A 82 11.85 -24.86 -5.82
N LYS A 83 11.70 -25.83 -6.73
CA LYS A 83 12.80 -26.38 -7.52
C LYS A 83 13.41 -25.31 -8.45
N ALA A 84 12.56 -24.54 -9.12
CA ALA A 84 12.97 -23.44 -10.00
C ALA A 84 13.70 -22.34 -9.20
N ARG A 85 13.15 -21.94 -8.03
CA ARG A 85 13.77 -20.91 -7.19
C ARG A 85 15.14 -21.34 -6.66
N VAL A 86 15.27 -22.57 -6.16
CA VAL A 86 16.56 -23.12 -5.69
C VAL A 86 17.58 -23.14 -6.82
N ALA A 87 17.19 -23.59 -8.03
CA ALA A 87 18.07 -23.59 -9.19
C ALA A 87 18.54 -22.18 -9.58
N ALA A 88 17.65 -21.18 -9.49
CA ALA A 88 18.00 -19.79 -9.74
C ALA A 88 18.95 -19.23 -8.67
N ILE A 89 18.69 -19.48 -7.37
CA ILE A 89 19.55 -19.02 -6.28
C ILE A 89 20.96 -19.59 -6.41
N ARG A 90 21.12 -20.86 -6.75
CA ARG A 90 22.44 -21.51 -6.95
C ARG A 90 23.24 -20.90 -8.11
N LYS A 91 22.57 -20.28 -9.09
CA LYS A 91 23.19 -19.59 -10.23
C LYS A 91 23.39 -18.09 -10.00
N ALA A 92 23.04 -17.56 -8.82
CA ALA A 92 23.05 -16.13 -8.55
C ALA A 92 24.41 -15.47 -8.79
N HIS A 93 25.53 -16.20 -8.56
CA HIS A 93 26.89 -15.73 -8.81
C HIS A 93 27.20 -15.37 -10.27
N ARG A 94 26.32 -15.71 -11.22
CA ARG A 94 26.43 -15.36 -12.64
C ARG A 94 25.76 -14.04 -13.01
N PHE A 95 25.07 -13.42 -12.07
CA PHE A 95 24.26 -12.24 -12.32
C PHE A 95 24.64 -11.10 -11.37
N ASN A 96 24.67 -9.89 -11.89
CA ASN A 96 24.96 -8.71 -11.08
C ASN A 96 23.80 -8.37 -10.15
N TYR A 97 22.55 -8.59 -10.59
CA TYR A 97 21.36 -8.39 -9.78
C TYR A 97 20.54 -9.67 -9.72
N THR A 98 20.22 -10.11 -8.52
CA THR A 98 19.27 -11.21 -8.27
C THR A 98 18.04 -10.65 -7.55
N ILE A 99 16.88 -10.67 -8.21
CA ILE A 99 15.63 -10.14 -7.68
C ILE A 99 14.86 -11.26 -6.98
N LEU A 100 14.61 -11.08 -5.67
CA LEU A 100 13.88 -12.03 -4.81
C LEU A 100 12.65 -11.38 -4.19
N HIS A 101 11.63 -12.20 -3.95
CA HIS A 101 10.52 -11.81 -3.07
C HIS A 101 10.88 -12.04 -1.60
N TYR A 102 10.42 -11.18 -0.70
CA TYR A 102 10.70 -11.27 0.73
C TYR A 102 10.37 -12.64 1.36
N GLN A 103 9.34 -13.35 0.86
CA GLN A 103 9.00 -14.68 1.37
C GLN A 103 10.05 -15.75 1.04
N CYS A 104 10.94 -15.53 0.07
CA CYS A 104 12.07 -16.42 -0.17
C CYS A 104 12.97 -16.52 1.07
N LEU A 105 13.06 -15.45 1.87
CA LEU A 105 13.73 -15.48 3.18
C LEU A 105 13.11 -16.50 4.15
N ILE A 106 11.83 -16.90 3.95
CA ILE A 106 11.16 -17.91 4.77
C ILE A 106 11.28 -19.31 4.16
N HIS A 107 11.15 -19.42 2.85
CA HIS A 107 11.02 -20.70 2.19
C HIS A 107 12.34 -21.25 1.65
N ASP A 108 13.28 -20.39 1.29
CA ASP A 108 14.50 -20.75 0.57
C ASP A 108 15.77 -20.30 1.35
N TRP A 109 15.69 -20.22 2.67
CA TRP A 109 16.70 -19.61 3.54
C TRP A 109 18.07 -20.28 3.46
N GLU A 110 18.14 -21.61 3.48
CA GLU A 110 19.42 -22.34 3.49
C GLU A 110 20.17 -22.14 2.17
N GLU A 111 19.44 -22.15 1.05
CA GLU A 111 19.99 -21.90 -0.26
C GLU A 111 20.48 -20.44 -0.41
N ILE A 112 19.69 -19.48 0.10
CA ILE A 112 20.07 -18.06 0.11
C ILE A 112 21.37 -17.88 0.89
N LYS A 113 21.45 -18.41 2.10
CA LYS A 113 22.61 -18.27 2.98
C LYS A 113 23.86 -18.91 2.37
N GLN A 114 23.71 -20.02 1.66
CA GLN A 114 24.83 -20.80 1.12
C GLN A 114 25.34 -20.28 -0.25
N TYR A 115 24.44 -19.85 -1.14
CA TYR A 115 24.79 -19.65 -2.54
C TYR A 115 24.65 -18.22 -3.05
N LEU A 116 24.02 -17.32 -2.27
CA LEU A 116 23.76 -15.97 -2.73
C LEU A 116 24.97 -15.07 -2.46
N PRO A 117 25.69 -14.57 -3.48
CA PRO A 117 26.74 -13.57 -3.29
C PRO A 117 26.07 -12.22 -2.97
N ILE A 118 26.56 -11.52 -1.96
CA ILE A 118 25.91 -10.31 -1.46
C ILE A 118 26.95 -9.22 -1.17
N ASP A 119 27.29 -8.44 -2.18
CA ASP A 119 28.06 -7.20 -2.02
C ASP A 119 27.11 -6.03 -1.68
N PHE A 120 25.86 -6.09 -2.17
CA PHE A 120 24.84 -5.11 -1.87
C PHE A 120 23.43 -5.73 -1.71
N ILE A 121 22.61 -5.09 -0.90
CA ILE A 121 21.19 -5.38 -0.76
C ILE A 121 20.40 -4.09 -1.00
N ILE A 122 19.45 -4.14 -1.94
CA ILE A 122 18.39 -3.13 -2.09
C ILE A 122 17.09 -3.74 -1.56
N ALA A 123 16.53 -3.16 -0.53
CA ALA A 123 15.24 -3.58 0.05
C ALA A 123 14.15 -2.60 -0.39
N ASP A 124 13.41 -2.94 -1.45
CA ASP A 124 12.28 -2.15 -1.92
C ASP A 124 11.08 -2.34 -0.97
N GLU A 125 10.34 -1.28 -0.71
CA GLU A 125 9.32 -1.24 0.34
C GLU A 125 9.85 -1.86 1.65
N VAL A 126 10.93 -1.27 2.17
CA VAL A 126 11.64 -1.79 3.35
C VAL A 126 10.76 -1.90 4.59
N THR A 127 9.59 -1.27 4.60
CA THR A 127 8.51 -1.46 5.58
C THR A 127 8.04 -2.91 5.70
N MET A 128 8.33 -3.76 4.72
CA MET A 128 8.17 -5.23 4.85
C MET A 128 9.02 -5.84 5.98
N LEU A 129 10.03 -5.12 6.46
CA LEU A 129 10.90 -5.50 7.57
C LEU A 129 10.54 -4.82 8.91
N LYS A 130 9.42 -4.10 8.99
CA LYS A 130 8.98 -3.36 10.18
C LYS A 130 8.66 -4.24 11.39
N GLY A 131 8.32 -5.51 11.17
CA GLY A 131 8.01 -6.46 12.24
C GLY A 131 9.27 -6.98 12.91
N PHE A 132 9.61 -6.47 14.09
CA PHE A 132 10.83 -6.80 14.82
C PHE A 132 11.04 -8.31 15.02
N SER A 133 10.01 -9.05 15.44
CA SER A 133 10.04 -10.49 15.70
C SER A 133 9.76 -11.35 14.47
N ALA A 134 9.34 -10.76 13.36
CA ALA A 134 8.97 -11.50 12.16
C ALA A 134 10.17 -12.28 11.58
N LYS A 135 9.92 -13.51 11.15
CA LYS A 135 10.94 -14.41 10.61
C LYS A 135 11.66 -13.81 9.40
N THR A 136 10.91 -13.10 8.54
CA THR A 136 11.45 -12.36 7.39
C THR A 136 12.46 -11.29 7.83
N SER A 137 12.06 -10.44 8.79
CA SER A 137 12.91 -9.35 9.30
C SER A 137 14.18 -9.89 9.96
N ARG A 138 14.06 -10.92 10.80
CA ARG A 138 15.23 -11.55 11.45
C ARG A 138 16.22 -12.10 10.43
N ARG A 139 15.76 -12.79 9.39
CA ARG A 139 16.62 -13.36 8.35
C ARG A 139 17.24 -12.27 7.44
N ALA A 140 16.49 -11.22 7.10
CA ALA A 140 17.05 -10.07 6.40
C ALA A 140 18.17 -9.39 7.19
N LYS A 141 17.99 -9.22 8.51
CA LYS A 141 19.01 -8.65 9.41
C LYS A 141 20.29 -9.53 9.46
N VAL A 142 20.13 -10.85 9.46
CA VAL A 142 21.29 -11.78 9.41
C VAL A 142 22.08 -11.60 8.11
N LEU A 143 21.40 -11.51 6.96
CA LEU A 143 22.06 -11.22 5.68
C LEU A 143 22.71 -9.83 5.67
N GLY A 144 22.03 -8.83 6.20
CA GLY A 144 22.54 -7.46 6.27
C GLY A 144 23.83 -7.32 7.06
N LYS A 145 24.05 -8.16 8.11
CA LYS A 145 25.29 -8.12 8.90
C LYS A 145 26.57 -8.42 8.10
N SER A 146 26.48 -9.26 7.09
CA SER A 146 27.60 -9.62 6.23
C SER A 146 27.69 -8.80 4.94
N CYS A 147 26.74 -7.89 4.71
CA CYS A 147 26.64 -7.11 3.49
C CYS A 147 27.13 -5.67 3.73
N PRO A 148 28.15 -5.19 2.99
CA PRO A 148 28.69 -3.84 3.19
C PRO A 148 27.73 -2.74 2.69
N VAL A 149 26.92 -3.00 1.68
CA VAL A 149 26.03 -2.00 1.09
C VAL A 149 24.56 -2.38 1.27
N ARG A 150 23.83 -1.59 2.05
CA ARG A 150 22.43 -1.84 2.40
C ARG A 150 21.59 -0.60 2.14
N ILE A 151 20.71 -0.68 1.17
CA ILE A 151 19.84 0.43 0.76
C ILE A 151 18.38 0.03 1.03
N GLY A 152 17.76 0.69 1.98
CA GLY A 152 16.32 0.54 2.23
C GLY A 152 15.53 1.62 1.50
N LEU A 153 14.52 1.23 0.71
CA LEU A 153 13.66 2.17 -0.01
C LEU A 153 12.29 2.23 0.64
N SER A 154 11.81 3.41 0.96
CA SER A 154 10.43 3.64 1.41
C SER A 154 9.96 5.04 1.04
N GLY A 155 8.68 5.17 0.70
CA GLY A 155 8.02 6.49 0.61
C GLY A 155 7.61 7.00 1.98
N GLN A 156 7.35 6.08 2.92
CA GLN A 156 6.88 6.36 4.26
C GLN A 156 7.44 5.29 5.22
N PRO A 157 8.62 5.54 5.83
CA PRO A 157 9.32 4.52 6.61
C PRO A 157 8.67 4.24 7.97
N VAL A 158 7.79 5.11 8.44
CA VAL A 158 7.01 4.93 9.68
C VAL A 158 5.54 5.06 9.34
N GLU A 159 4.77 4.04 9.67
CA GLU A 159 3.33 4.04 9.46
C GLU A 159 2.57 4.25 10.77
N ASN A 160 2.98 3.56 11.85
CA ASN A 160 2.23 3.53 13.08
C ASN A 160 3.08 3.73 14.36
N ARG A 161 4.29 3.17 14.42
CA ARG A 161 5.06 3.08 15.67
C ARG A 161 6.56 3.28 15.45
N PRO A 162 7.28 3.94 16.39
CA PRO A 162 8.74 4.08 16.35
C PRO A 162 9.50 2.74 16.27
N GLU A 163 8.94 1.65 16.84
CA GLU A 163 9.55 0.31 16.78
C GLU A 163 9.62 -0.24 15.35
N GLU A 164 8.73 0.22 14.46
CA GLU A 164 8.79 -0.14 13.04
C GLU A 164 10.07 0.41 12.41
N LEU A 165 10.37 1.68 12.68
CA LEU A 165 11.59 2.33 12.22
C LEU A 165 12.83 1.69 12.85
N PHE A 166 12.77 1.35 14.15
CA PHE A 166 13.85 0.63 14.81
C PHE A 166 14.17 -0.69 14.08
N SER A 167 13.16 -1.49 13.75
CA SER A 167 13.36 -2.75 13.02
C SER A 167 13.97 -2.56 11.64
N ILE A 168 13.58 -1.50 10.92
CA ILE A 168 14.14 -1.15 9.61
C ILE A 168 15.60 -0.72 9.76
N MET A 169 15.90 0.16 10.71
CA MET A 169 17.27 0.64 10.94
C MET A 169 18.19 -0.46 11.46
N GLU A 170 17.70 -1.42 12.22
CA GLU A 170 18.47 -2.60 12.62
C GLU A 170 18.93 -3.45 11.43
N PHE A 171 18.16 -3.44 10.32
CA PHE A 171 18.58 -4.05 9.06
C PHE A 171 19.59 -3.16 8.32
N ILE A 172 19.36 -1.86 8.23
CA ILE A 172 20.21 -0.92 7.45
C ILE A 172 21.51 -0.65 8.20
N ASN A 173 21.44 -0.14 9.42
CA ASN A 173 22.57 0.11 10.30
C ASN A 173 22.14 0.05 11.77
N PRO A 174 22.46 -1.04 12.48
CA PRO A 174 22.04 -1.25 13.87
C PRO A 174 22.66 -0.27 14.87
N GLU A 175 23.76 0.41 14.51
CA GLU A 175 24.45 1.33 15.42
C GLU A 175 23.71 2.67 15.57
N VAL A 176 22.93 3.07 14.56
CA VAL A 176 22.24 4.38 14.51
C VAL A 176 21.26 4.55 15.68
N LEU A 177 20.43 3.55 15.94
CA LEU A 177 19.48 3.57 17.05
C LEU A 177 19.97 2.80 18.27
N GLY A 178 21.06 2.04 18.12
CA GLY A 178 21.66 1.23 19.17
C GLY A 178 20.84 -0.02 19.53
N PRO A 179 21.16 -0.71 20.62
CA PRO A 179 20.46 -1.95 21.01
C PRO A 179 19.03 -1.67 21.50
N PHE A 180 18.11 -2.61 21.19
CA PHE A 180 16.69 -2.47 21.53
C PHE A 180 16.40 -2.11 22.99
N PRO A 181 17.03 -2.70 24.03
CA PRO A 181 16.75 -2.31 25.41
C PRO A 181 17.06 -0.83 25.74
N LYS A 182 18.05 -0.24 25.04
CA LYS A 182 18.38 1.18 25.19
C LYS A 182 17.36 2.05 24.43
N PHE A 183 16.99 1.63 23.23
CA PHE A 183 15.92 2.28 22.44
C PHE A 183 14.61 2.28 23.20
N ASP A 184 14.19 1.14 23.69
CA ASP A 184 12.94 0.96 24.45
C ASP A 184 12.87 1.90 25.65
N ARG A 185 13.89 1.87 26.53
CA ARG A 185 13.95 2.75 27.71
C ARG A 185 14.00 4.23 27.38
N THR A 186 14.56 4.62 26.23
CA THR A 186 14.70 6.03 25.84
C THR A 186 13.43 6.57 25.23
N PHE A 187 12.73 5.76 24.41
CA PHE A 187 11.69 6.26 23.53
C PHE A 187 10.29 5.73 23.84
N ILE A 188 10.17 4.66 24.67
CA ILE A 188 8.90 4.01 24.93
C ILE A 188 8.64 3.95 26.43
N GLU A 189 7.51 4.52 26.84
CA GLU A 189 6.94 4.31 28.15
C GLU A 189 5.91 3.18 28.07
N ARG A 190 6.08 2.15 28.91
CA ARG A 190 5.19 0.99 28.92
C ARG A 190 4.27 1.00 30.12
N ASP A 191 3.08 0.42 29.96
CA ASP A 191 2.18 0.13 31.05
C ASP A 191 2.67 -1.10 31.88
N HIS A 192 1.94 -1.42 32.92
CA HIS A 192 2.25 -2.59 33.80
C HIS A 192 2.12 -3.94 33.08
N TRP A 193 1.48 -3.97 31.91
CA TRP A 193 1.38 -5.17 31.06
C TRP A 193 2.50 -5.22 30.00
N GLY A 194 3.42 -4.26 30.01
CA GLY A 194 4.50 -4.16 29.03
C GLY A 194 4.07 -3.63 27.65
N LYS A 195 2.84 -3.12 27.52
CA LYS A 195 2.39 -2.49 26.27
C LYS A 195 2.87 -1.03 26.19
N PRO A 196 3.19 -0.51 24.98
CA PRO A 196 3.50 0.90 24.81
C PRO A 196 2.32 1.78 25.24
N LYS A 197 2.58 2.66 26.23
CA LYS A 197 1.61 3.64 26.75
C LYS A 197 1.82 5.02 26.14
N LYS A 198 3.09 5.40 25.98
CA LYS A 198 3.48 6.73 25.46
C LYS A 198 4.84 6.66 24.77
N TYR A 199 5.01 7.47 23.75
CA TYR A 199 6.30 7.71 23.11
C TYR A 199 6.90 9.03 23.56
N ARG A 200 8.22 9.08 23.73
CA ARG A 200 8.95 10.26 24.22
C ARG A 200 10.24 10.45 23.44
N ASN A 201 10.83 11.65 23.53
CA ASN A 201 12.12 12.00 22.91
C ASN A 201 12.17 11.77 21.38
N LEU A 202 11.06 11.90 20.65
CA LEU A 202 10.99 11.60 19.23
C LEU A 202 11.94 12.46 18.39
N GLY A 203 12.19 13.72 18.78
CA GLY A 203 13.20 14.56 18.13
C GLY A 203 14.62 13.98 18.18
N LEU A 204 14.96 13.21 19.22
CA LEU A 204 16.24 12.51 19.32
C LEU A 204 16.34 11.35 18.31
N ILE A 205 15.22 10.70 17.93
CA ILE A 205 15.22 9.72 16.85
C ILE A 205 15.65 10.38 15.54
N LYS A 206 15.04 11.53 15.19
CA LYS A 206 15.40 12.30 13.99
C LYS A 206 16.89 12.67 13.99
N GLN A 207 17.40 13.16 15.13
CA GLN A 207 18.82 13.50 15.26
C GLN A 207 19.73 12.26 15.07
N ARG A 208 19.38 11.11 15.63
CA ARG A 208 20.18 9.88 15.49
C ARG A 208 20.14 9.31 14.09
N LEU A 209 18.99 9.40 13.40
CA LEU A 209 18.90 9.00 11.99
C LEU A 209 19.86 9.80 11.12
N GLY A 210 19.97 11.12 11.37
CA GLY A 210 20.96 12.01 10.77
C GLY A 210 21.22 11.71 9.31
N GLU A 211 22.47 11.38 8.97
CA GLU A 211 22.88 11.04 7.61
C GLU A 211 22.53 9.62 7.16
N ALA A 212 22.13 8.73 8.08
CA ALA A 212 21.73 7.36 7.74
C ALA A 212 20.33 7.29 7.08
N MET A 213 19.60 8.40 7.08
CA MET A 213 18.34 8.56 6.34
C MET A 213 18.42 9.77 5.43
N TYR A 214 18.24 9.56 4.13
CA TYR A 214 18.05 10.65 3.19
C TYR A 214 16.57 10.77 2.84
N ARG A 215 15.98 11.89 3.24
CA ARG A 215 14.55 12.14 3.06
C ARG A 215 14.32 13.35 2.16
N LYS A 216 13.35 13.21 1.26
CA LYS A 216 12.73 14.32 0.54
C LYS A 216 11.22 14.11 0.54
N SER A 217 10.51 15.08 1.09
CA SER A 217 9.04 15.14 1.05
C SER A 217 8.55 15.56 -0.33
N ARG A 218 7.23 15.58 -0.53
CA ARG A 218 6.64 16.11 -1.77
C ARG A 218 6.94 17.60 -1.93
N GLU A 219 6.90 18.34 -0.84
CA GLU A 219 7.20 19.77 -0.78
C GLU A 219 8.65 20.08 -1.17
N ASP A 220 9.62 19.23 -0.75
CA ASP A 220 11.05 19.39 -1.09
C ASP A 220 11.36 19.20 -2.57
N ILE A 221 10.48 18.53 -3.31
CA ILE A 221 10.68 18.21 -4.72
C ILE A 221 9.49 18.66 -5.61
N LYS A 222 8.67 19.57 -5.10
CA LYS A 222 7.46 20.04 -5.79
C LYS A 222 7.73 20.58 -7.20
N GLU A 223 8.88 21.18 -7.44
CA GLU A 223 9.29 21.70 -8.76
C GLU A 223 9.42 20.62 -9.85
N TRP A 224 9.49 19.34 -9.46
CA TRP A 224 9.58 18.21 -10.38
C TRP A 224 8.32 17.33 -10.37
N LEU A 225 7.32 17.67 -9.57
CA LEU A 225 6.04 16.97 -9.49
C LEU A 225 4.92 17.84 -10.04
N PRO A 226 3.87 17.24 -10.58
CA PRO A 226 2.69 18.01 -10.99
C PRO A 226 2.06 18.71 -9.78
N ASP A 227 1.44 19.85 -10.00
CA ASP A 227 0.55 20.44 -9.00
C ASP A 227 -0.63 19.49 -8.75
N MET A 228 -0.99 19.31 -7.47
CA MET A 228 -2.05 18.36 -7.11
C MET A 228 -3.23 19.09 -6.47
N ILE A 229 -4.40 18.92 -7.09
CA ILE A 229 -5.68 19.36 -6.53
C ILE A 229 -6.37 18.14 -5.93
N GLU A 230 -6.74 18.23 -4.65
CA GLU A 230 -7.50 17.18 -3.95
C GLU A 230 -8.95 17.66 -3.80
N LEU A 231 -9.92 16.81 -4.18
CA LEU A 231 -11.34 17.12 -4.13
C LEU A 231 -12.09 16.09 -3.28
N GLU A 232 -12.90 16.58 -2.38
CA GLU A 232 -13.93 15.78 -1.71
C GLU A 232 -15.14 15.64 -2.62
N MET A 233 -15.63 14.42 -2.77
CA MET A 233 -16.75 14.09 -3.64
C MET A 233 -17.82 13.34 -2.82
N PRO A 234 -18.51 14.06 -1.90
CA PRO A 234 -19.59 13.48 -1.11
C PRO A 234 -20.79 13.11 -1.99
N VAL A 235 -21.42 11.99 -1.70
CA VAL A 235 -22.61 11.52 -2.42
C VAL A 235 -23.68 11.12 -1.43
N THR A 236 -24.89 11.66 -1.58
CA THR A 236 -26.06 11.23 -0.81
C THR A 236 -26.55 9.89 -1.34
N LEU A 237 -26.59 8.87 -0.49
CA LEU A 237 -27.02 7.53 -0.87
C LEU A 237 -28.54 7.43 -0.96
N ASP A 238 -29.00 6.41 -1.70
CA ASP A 238 -30.42 6.06 -1.73
C ASP A 238 -30.99 5.80 -0.32
N PRO A 239 -32.20 6.27 0.00
CA PRO A 239 -32.79 6.12 1.33
C PRO A 239 -32.91 4.67 1.82
N ALA A 240 -33.18 3.70 0.93
CA ALA A 240 -33.23 2.30 1.30
C ALA A 240 -31.85 1.73 1.63
N ALA A 241 -30.83 2.12 0.87
CA ALA A 241 -29.44 1.75 1.15
C ALA A 241 -28.98 2.37 2.47
N MET A 242 -29.34 3.62 2.75
CA MET A 242 -29.00 4.31 3.99
C MET A 242 -29.71 3.70 5.20
N ALA A 243 -31.00 3.33 5.08
CA ALA A 243 -31.72 2.67 6.14
C ALA A 243 -31.10 1.32 6.51
N LEU A 244 -30.69 0.53 5.51
CA LEU A 244 -29.98 -0.73 5.76
C LEU A 244 -28.57 -0.49 6.34
N HIS A 245 -27.87 0.55 5.91
CA HIS A 245 -26.56 0.93 6.48
C HIS A 245 -26.70 1.23 7.98
N GLU A 246 -27.71 1.98 8.39
CA GLU A 246 -27.98 2.27 9.81
C GLU A 246 -28.40 1.03 10.60
N TYR A 247 -29.15 0.10 10.00
CA TYR A 247 -29.45 -1.20 10.61
C TYR A 247 -28.16 -2.00 10.88
N VAL A 248 -27.30 -2.13 9.87
CA VAL A 248 -26.01 -2.85 9.98
C VAL A 248 -25.08 -2.15 10.97
N LYS A 249 -25.10 -0.81 11.05
CA LYS A 249 -24.33 -0.03 12.03
C LYS A 249 -24.70 -0.40 13.46
N LYS A 250 -25.98 -0.48 13.79
CA LYS A 250 -26.46 -0.88 15.12
C LYS A 250 -26.04 -2.32 15.46
N ASP A 251 -26.15 -3.22 14.48
CA ASP A 251 -25.73 -4.60 14.66
C ASP A 251 -24.19 -4.73 14.80
N LEU A 252 -23.43 -3.85 14.14
CA LEU A 252 -21.97 -3.74 14.32
C LEU A 252 -21.60 -3.27 15.74
N SER A 253 -22.29 -2.29 16.30
CA SER A 253 -22.05 -1.80 17.67
C SER A 253 -22.26 -2.93 18.68
N LEU A 254 -23.34 -3.72 18.53
CA LEU A 254 -23.60 -4.91 19.36
C LEU A 254 -22.48 -5.97 19.22
N ALA A 255 -22.01 -6.22 18.01
CA ALA A 255 -20.93 -7.20 17.78
C ALA A 255 -19.60 -6.74 18.41
N ILE A 256 -19.32 -5.43 18.42
CA ILE A 256 -18.15 -4.86 19.08
C ILE A 256 -18.25 -5.04 20.61
N GLU A 257 -19.40 -4.79 21.22
CA GLU A 257 -19.63 -5.01 22.65
C GLU A 257 -19.37 -6.46 23.03
N GLN A 258 -19.94 -7.41 22.31
CA GLN A 258 -19.73 -8.85 22.52
C GLN A 258 -18.26 -9.24 22.38
N ALA A 259 -17.52 -8.67 21.44
CA ALA A 259 -16.11 -8.94 21.25
C ALA A 259 -15.24 -8.37 22.40
N LEU A 260 -15.62 -7.21 22.95
CA LEU A 260 -14.99 -6.61 24.12
C LEU A 260 -15.22 -7.45 25.39
N GLU A 261 -16.46 -7.90 25.62
CA GLU A 261 -16.82 -8.79 26.74
C GLU A 261 -16.09 -10.15 26.67
N ALA A 262 -15.88 -10.66 25.47
CA ALA A 262 -15.09 -11.88 25.23
C ALA A 262 -13.57 -11.71 25.45
N GLY A 263 -13.12 -10.53 25.90
CA GLY A 263 -11.70 -10.26 26.18
C GLY A 263 -10.81 -10.12 24.94
N GLN A 264 -11.38 -9.93 23.76
CA GLN A 264 -10.64 -9.83 22.49
C GLN A 264 -10.10 -8.42 22.19
N GLY A 265 -10.22 -7.47 23.12
CA GLY A 265 -9.82 -6.06 22.95
C GLY A 265 -8.33 -5.78 22.76
N GLY A 266 -7.45 -6.75 22.99
CA GLY A 266 -5.99 -6.56 22.95
C GLY A 266 -5.35 -6.99 21.63
N GLY A 267 -4.80 -6.03 20.87
CA GLY A 267 -3.91 -6.35 19.73
C GLY A 267 -4.61 -6.46 18.36
N PHE A 268 -5.85 -6.03 18.25
CA PHE A 268 -6.56 -5.98 16.97
C PHE A 268 -5.97 -4.93 16.02
N ASN A 269 -5.68 -5.34 14.81
CA ASN A 269 -5.29 -4.44 13.72
C ASN A 269 -6.20 -4.67 12.52
N LEU A 270 -7.17 -3.78 12.36
CA LEU A 270 -8.17 -3.83 11.30
C LEU A 270 -7.55 -3.96 9.91
N ALA A 271 -6.52 -3.17 9.61
CA ALA A 271 -5.86 -3.19 8.31
C ALA A 271 -5.16 -4.52 8.00
N ALA A 272 -4.68 -5.25 9.03
CA ALA A 272 -4.03 -6.55 8.86
C ALA A 272 -5.02 -7.70 8.66
N HIS A 273 -6.25 -7.55 9.18
CA HIS A 273 -7.31 -8.56 9.06
C HIS A 273 -8.21 -8.32 7.84
N TYR A 274 -8.24 -7.10 7.34
CA TYR A 274 -9.06 -6.72 6.19
C TYR A 274 -8.47 -7.30 4.89
N GLY A 275 -9.21 -8.20 4.25
CA GLY A 275 -8.77 -8.93 3.05
C GLY A 275 -8.40 -10.40 3.28
N ARG A 276 -8.38 -10.87 4.52
CA ARG A 276 -8.41 -12.30 4.84
C ARG A 276 -9.87 -12.73 5.03
N ALA A 277 -10.61 -12.80 3.93
CA ALA A 277 -11.91 -13.45 3.91
C ALA A 277 -11.70 -14.98 3.98
N ASP A 278 -11.18 -15.46 5.12
CA ASP A 278 -11.24 -16.86 5.45
C ASP A 278 -12.69 -17.10 5.90
N GLY A 279 -13.49 -17.78 5.08
CA GLY A 279 -14.91 -18.08 5.33
C GLY A 279 -15.21 -18.84 6.65
N HIS A 280 -14.19 -19.10 7.43
CA HIS A 280 -14.27 -19.75 8.75
C HIS A 280 -14.31 -18.77 9.95
N GLY A 281 -14.25 -17.44 9.72
CA GLY A 281 -14.21 -16.45 10.80
C GLY A 281 -15.58 -15.91 11.26
N ALA A 282 -16.67 -16.22 10.55
CA ALA A 282 -18.00 -15.66 10.84
C ALA A 282 -18.57 -16.03 12.23
N THR A 283 -18.09 -17.12 12.83
CA THR A 283 -18.55 -17.59 14.14
C THR A 283 -17.78 -16.98 15.32
N THR A 284 -16.64 -16.33 15.09
CA THR A 284 -15.89 -15.65 16.13
C THR A 284 -16.41 -14.22 16.34
N PRO A 285 -16.40 -13.67 17.58
CA PRO A 285 -16.83 -12.28 17.81
C PRO A 285 -16.12 -11.29 16.88
N MET A 286 -14.83 -11.46 16.64
CA MET A 286 -14.08 -10.63 15.71
C MET A 286 -14.49 -10.81 14.24
N GLY A 287 -14.79 -12.04 13.83
CA GLY A 287 -15.32 -12.32 12.48
C GLY A 287 -16.67 -11.67 12.25
N GLN A 288 -17.50 -11.60 13.27
CA GLN A 288 -18.77 -10.89 13.24
C GLN A 288 -18.60 -9.37 13.06
N VAL A 289 -17.67 -8.76 13.79
CA VAL A 289 -17.32 -7.33 13.60
C VAL A 289 -16.85 -7.08 12.16
N MET A 290 -15.95 -7.92 11.64
CA MET A 290 -15.40 -7.77 10.29
C MET A 290 -16.44 -7.93 9.18
N SER A 291 -17.37 -8.88 9.32
CA SER A 291 -18.41 -9.12 8.31
C SER A 291 -19.40 -7.95 8.21
N ARG A 292 -19.75 -7.33 9.34
CA ARG A 292 -20.63 -6.16 9.38
C ARG A 292 -19.96 -4.90 8.82
N MET A 293 -18.69 -4.68 9.17
CA MET A 293 -17.92 -3.59 8.57
C MET A 293 -17.79 -3.73 7.05
N LEU A 294 -17.58 -4.96 6.56
CA LEU A 294 -17.54 -5.22 5.13
C LEU A 294 -18.90 -4.95 4.47
N ALA A 295 -20.00 -5.37 5.12
CA ALA A 295 -21.36 -5.12 4.63
C ALA A 295 -21.66 -3.62 4.52
N MET A 296 -21.30 -2.82 5.54
CA MET A 296 -21.46 -1.36 5.48
C MET A 296 -20.70 -0.75 4.30
N ARG A 297 -19.46 -1.16 4.07
CA ARG A 297 -18.67 -0.68 2.91
C ARG A 297 -19.25 -1.12 1.57
N MET A 298 -19.78 -2.34 1.48
CA MET A 298 -20.46 -2.80 0.27
C MET A 298 -21.69 -1.94 -0.02
N LEU A 299 -22.49 -1.62 0.99
CA LEU A 299 -23.68 -0.76 0.86
C LEU A 299 -23.30 0.66 0.43
N SER A 300 -22.25 1.24 1.02
CA SER A 300 -21.76 2.58 0.66
C SER A 300 -21.18 2.61 -0.76
N SER A 301 -20.60 1.50 -1.23
CA SER A 301 -20.07 1.39 -2.59
C SER A 301 -21.14 1.11 -3.64
N HIS A 302 -21.86 0.00 -3.48
CA HIS A 302 -22.95 -0.40 -4.37
C HIS A 302 -23.78 -1.54 -3.75
N PRO A 303 -25.13 -1.42 -3.63
CA PRO A 303 -26.00 -2.42 -3.00
C PRO A 303 -25.86 -3.83 -3.62
N GLN A 304 -25.62 -3.93 -4.93
CA GLN A 304 -25.42 -5.21 -5.60
C GLN A 304 -24.23 -6.01 -5.07
N LEU A 305 -23.21 -5.36 -4.48
CA LEU A 305 -22.08 -6.06 -3.89
C LEU A 305 -22.50 -6.96 -2.73
N LEU A 306 -23.47 -6.48 -1.93
CA LEU A 306 -23.99 -7.24 -0.81
C LEU A 306 -24.85 -8.43 -1.29
N ARG A 307 -25.69 -8.23 -2.33
CA ARG A 307 -26.46 -9.30 -2.97
C ARG A 307 -25.54 -10.38 -3.56
N LEU A 308 -24.52 -9.97 -4.32
CA LEU A 308 -23.52 -10.87 -4.87
C LEU A 308 -22.78 -11.66 -3.79
N SER A 309 -22.46 -11.01 -2.66
CA SER A 309 -21.81 -11.68 -1.53
C SER A 309 -22.73 -12.72 -0.87
N ALA A 310 -24.02 -12.45 -0.76
CA ALA A 310 -25.01 -13.42 -0.28
C ALA A 310 -25.14 -14.62 -1.26
N ASP A 311 -25.30 -14.34 -2.56
CA ASP A 311 -25.45 -15.38 -3.58
C ASP A 311 -24.23 -16.29 -3.68
N GLN A 312 -23.02 -15.72 -3.53
CA GLN A 312 -21.76 -16.49 -3.51
C GLN A 312 -21.67 -17.41 -2.30
N PHE A 313 -22.15 -16.97 -1.14
CA PHE A 313 -22.21 -17.80 0.06
C PHE A 313 -23.21 -18.94 -0.12
N ASP A 314 -24.45 -18.64 -0.57
CA ASP A 314 -25.53 -19.59 -0.74
C ASP A 314 -25.21 -20.68 -1.80
N SER A 315 -24.40 -20.33 -2.81
CA SER A 315 -24.03 -21.26 -3.89
C SER A 315 -22.90 -22.22 -3.54
N GLU A 316 -22.24 -22.07 -2.39
CA GLU A 316 -21.07 -22.87 -1.96
C GLU A 316 -19.89 -22.89 -2.98
N ILE A 317 -19.98 -22.11 -4.06
CA ILE A 317 -19.01 -22.13 -5.17
C ILE A 317 -17.74 -21.36 -4.80
N SER A 318 -17.82 -20.46 -3.84
CA SER A 318 -16.71 -19.54 -3.52
C SER A 318 -16.60 -19.23 -2.03
N ALA A 319 -15.37 -19.32 -1.50
CA ALA A 319 -15.03 -18.80 -0.16
C ALA A 319 -15.17 -17.26 -0.03
N ALA A 320 -15.61 -16.56 -1.07
CA ALA A 320 -15.73 -15.11 -1.12
C ALA A 320 -17.07 -14.56 -0.64
N GLY A 321 -18.07 -15.40 -0.42
CA GLY A 321 -19.38 -15.01 0.11
C GLY A 321 -19.35 -14.75 1.62
N SER A 322 -20.32 -13.98 2.11
CA SER A 322 -20.49 -13.66 3.52
C SER A 322 -21.78 -14.28 4.05
N GLN A 323 -21.67 -15.09 5.12
CA GLN A 323 -22.85 -15.60 5.84
C GLN A 323 -23.74 -14.46 6.29
N TYR A 324 -23.18 -13.38 6.81
CA TYR A 324 -23.94 -12.22 7.25
C TYR A 324 -24.76 -11.59 6.11
N ALA A 325 -24.22 -11.52 4.90
CA ALA A 325 -24.98 -11.06 3.73
C ALA A 325 -26.12 -12.02 3.36
N SER A 326 -25.90 -13.32 3.47
CA SER A 326 -26.94 -14.35 3.28
C SER A 326 -28.03 -14.24 4.34
N ASP A 327 -27.69 -14.00 5.61
CA ASP A 327 -28.66 -13.78 6.69
C ASP A 327 -29.53 -12.55 6.42
N LEU A 328 -28.95 -11.42 5.97
CA LEU A 328 -29.68 -10.22 5.58
C LEU A 328 -30.63 -10.48 4.40
N LYS A 329 -30.21 -11.29 3.42
CA LYS A 329 -31.02 -11.71 2.29
C LYS A 329 -32.18 -12.59 2.74
N ALA A 330 -31.94 -13.58 3.59
CA ALA A 330 -32.96 -14.45 4.14
C ALA A 330 -33.99 -13.69 4.98
N ALA A 331 -33.59 -12.60 5.63
CA ALA A 331 -34.48 -11.68 6.35
C ALA A 331 -35.27 -10.72 5.43
N GLY A 332 -35.11 -10.77 4.10
CA GLY A 332 -35.75 -9.88 3.14
C GLY A 332 -35.22 -8.45 3.12
N LEU A 333 -34.13 -8.17 3.85
CA LEU A 333 -33.61 -6.81 3.99
C LEU A 333 -32.90 -6.30 2.72
N LEU A 334 -32.58 -7.19 1.79
CA LEU A 334 -31.96 -6.82 0.51
C LEU A 334 -32.96 -6.56 -0.62
N ASP A 335 -34.23 -6.89 -0.45
CA ASP A 335 -35.24 -6.90 -1.54
C ASP A 335 -35.53 -5.49 -2.08
N ASN A 336 -35.58 -4.50 -1.22
CA ASN A 336 -35.88 -3.12 -1.56
C ASN A 336 -34.67 -2.26 -1.95
N LEU A 337 -33.48 -2.85 -2.01
CA LEU A 337 -32.29 -2.11 -2.42
C LEU A 337 -32.33 -1.77 -3.91
N PRO A 338 -31.87 -0.58 -4.33
CA PRO A 338 -31.85 -0.18 -5.74
C PRO A 338 -30.95 -1.09 -6.58
N ALA A 339 -31.25 -1.19 -7.87
CA ALA A 339 -30.42 -1.92 -8.83
C ALA A 339 -29.14 -1.17 -9.18
N ASN A 340 -29.15 0.15 -9.07
CA ASN A 340 -28.00 1.05 -9.27
C ASN A 340 -27.79 1.91 -8.02
N THR A 341 -26.78 2.74 -7.99
CA THR A 341 -26.48 3.65 -6.87
C THR A 341 -26.12 5.04 -7.36
N ALA A 342 -26.58 6.06 -6.64
CA ALA A 342 -26.23 7.45 -6.89
C ALA A 342 -24.70 7.66 -6.96
N LYS A 343 -23.92 6.86 -6.23
CA LYS A 343 -22.46 6.94 -6.25
C LYS A 343 -21.85 6.49 -7.58
N LEU A 344 -22.40 5.44 -8.22
CA LEU A 344 -21.96 5.05 -9.56
C LEU A 344 -22.38 6.07 -10.61
N ASP A 345 -23.61 6.60 -10.50
CA ASP A 345 -24.10 7.64 -11.41
C ASP A 345 -23.24 8.90 -11.32
N ALA A 346 -22.94 9.39 -10.12
CA ALA A 346 -22.05 10.52 -9.89
C ALA A 346 -20.63 10.26 -10.44
N LEU A 347 -20.10 9.04 -10.29
CA LEU A 347 -18.82 8.68 -10.92
C LEU A 347 -18.88 8.81 -12.44
N MET A 348 -19.96 8.33 -13.08
CA MET A 348 -20.10 8.39 -14.53
C MET A 348 -20.25 9.82 -15.03
N GLU A 349 -20.97 10.68 -14.31
CA GLU A 349 -21.10 12.12 -14.62
C GLU A 349 -19.73 12.80 -14.56
N HIS A 350 -18.99 12.66 -13.47
CA HIS A 350 -17.64 13.21 -13.35
C HIS A 350 -16.67 12.66 -14.40
N ALA A 351 -16.77 11.36 -14.70
CA ALA A 351 -15.93 10.77 -15.75
C ALA A 351 -16.24 11.37 -17.13
N GLU A 352 -17.51 11.62 -17.45
CA GLU A 352 -17.93 12.26 -18.70
C GLU A 352 -17.43 13.70 -18.78
N GLU A 353 -17.56 14.49 -17.71
CA GLU A 353 -17.02 15.84 -17.61
C GLU A 353 -15.51 15.86 -17.88
N ILE A 354 -14.73 15.06 -17.13
CA ILE A 354 -13.27 14.95 -17.27
C ILE A 354 -12.84 14.57 -18.69
N LEU A 355 -13.52 13.55 -19.25
CA LEU A 355 -13.16 13.04 -20.56
C LEU A 355 -13.61 13.95 -21.72
N THR A 356 -14.58 14.83 -21.50
CA THR A 356 -15.08 15.79 -22.49
C THR A 356 -14.28 17.09 -22.45
N GLU A 357 -13.78 17.51 -21.28
CA GLU A 357 -13.05 18.75 -21.07
C GLU A 357 -11.75 18.81 -21.91
N ASP A 358 -10.94 17.77 -21.89
CA ASP A 358 -9.71 17.66 -22.69
C ASP A 358 -9.55 16.24 -23.26
N PRO A 359 -9.38 16.09 -24.58
CA PRO A 359 -9.17 14.78 -25.21
C PRO A 359 -7.90 14.06 -24.71
N ARG A 360 -6.96 14.76 -24.07
CA ARG A 360 -5.75 14.18 -23.48
C ARG A 360 -6.00 13.63 -22.07
N HIS A 361 -7.07 14.06 -21.38
CA HIS A 361 -7.35 13.62 -20.02
C HIS A 361 -7.55 12.11 -19.96
N LYS A 362 -6.89 11.47 -19.01
CA LYS A 362 -7.04 10.05 -18.70
C LYS A 362 -7.35 9.85 -17.24
N LEU A 363 -8.32 9.00 -16.96
CA LEU A 363 -8.89 8.76 -15.65
C LEU A 363 -8.42 7.45 -15.07
N VAL A 364 -7.92 7.48 -13.85
CA VAL A 364 -7.55 6.31 -13.05
C VAL A 364 -8.55 6.16 -11.91
N ILE A 365 -9.20 5.01 -11.80
CA ILE A 365 -10.20 4.75 -10.77
C ILE A 365 -9.76 3.58 -9.92
N PHE A 366 -9.79 3.78 -8.61
CA PHE A 366 -9.52 2.74 -7.63
C PHE A 366 -10.78 2.28 -6.91
N SER A 367 -10.97 0.96 -6.82
CA SER A 367 -11.93 0.34 -5.92
C SER A 367 -11.35 -0.91 -5.27
N PHE A 368 -11.69 -1.11 -3.99
CA PHE A 368 -11.36 -2.32 -3.25
C PHE A 368 -12.09 -3.55 -3.80
N PHE A 369 -13.33 -3.34 -4.28
CA PHE A 369 -14.22 -4.42 -4.73
C PHE A 369 -14.03 -4.75 -6.22
N LYS A 370 -13.52 -5.94 -6.52
CA LYS A 370 -13.37 -6.40 -7.91
C LYS A 370 -14.69 -6.42 -8.70
N PRO A 371 -15.85 -6.84 -8.13
CA PRO A 371 -17.12 -6.75 -8.84
C PRO A 371 -17.49 -5.31 -9.19
N MET A 372 -17.17 -4.33 -8.33
CA MET A 372 -17.42 -2.92 -8.64
C MET A 372 -16.64 -2.45 -9.87
N LEU A 373 -15.37 -2.85 -9.98
CA LEU A 373 -14.56 -2.56 -11.18
C LEU A 373 -15.15 -3.19 -12.45
N ALA A 374 -15.82 -4.34 -12.33
CA ALA A 374 -16.52 -4.95 -13.47
C ALA A 374 -17.79 -4.16 -13.86
N MET A 375 -18.55 -3.70 -12.88
CA MET A 375 -19.73 -2.85 -13.10
C MET A 375 -19.33 -1.52 -13.78
N MET A 376 -18.29 -0.84 -13.27
CA MET A 376 -17.74 0.38 -13.89
C MET A 376 -17.31 0.13 -15.34
N GLY A 377 -16.60 -0.97 -15.58
CA GLY A 377 -16.18 -1.33 -16.94
C GLY A 377 -17.35 -1.55 -17.90
N ALA A 378 -18.45 -2.13 -17.42
CA ALA A 378 -19.68 -2.28 -18.20
C ALA A 378 -20.32 -0.92 -18.53
N GLU A 379 -20.33 0.01 -17.56
CA GLU A 379 -20.84 1.37 -17.77
C GLU A 379 -20.00 2.18 -18.76
N PHE A 380 -18.67 2.08 -18.69
CA PHE A 380 -17.78 2.69 -19.70
C PHE A 380 -17.96 2.09 -21.09
N ALA A 381 -18.14 0.76 -21.17
CA ALA A 381 -18.40 0.10 -22.45
C ALA A 381 -19.71 0.56 -23.10
N LYS A 382 -20.79 0.77 -22.33
CA LYS A 382 -22.06 1.32 -22.83
C LYS A 382 -21.90 2.72 -23.43
N ARG A 383 -20.95 3.50 -22.91
CA ARG A 383 -20.62 4.86 -23.37
C ARG A 383 -19.52 4.90 -24.43
N SER A 384 -19.12 3.73 -24.96
CA SER A 384 -18.05 3.58 -25.95
C SER A 384 -16.69 4.17 -25.50
N VAL A 385 -16.44 4.24 -24.19
CA VAL A 385 -15.17 4.66 -23.61
C VAL A 385 -14.26 3.44 -23.47
N HIS A 386 -13.06 3.48 -24.07
CA HIS A 386 -12.09 2.41 -23.96
C HIS A 386 -11.38 2.44 -22.61
N TRP A 387 -11.30 1.28 -21.99
CA TRP A 387 -10.72 1.10 -20.67
C TRP A 387 -9.86 -0.16 -20.56
N VAL A 388 -9.02 -0.20 -19.57
CA VAL A 388 -8.24 -1.38 -19.13
C VAL A 388 -8.40 -1.60 -17.64
N LYS A 389 -8.20 -2.85 -17.19
CA LYS A 389 -8.35 -3.22 -15.77
C LYS A 389 -7.15 -3.99 -15.28
N ILE A 390 -6.73 -3.70 -14.04
CA ILE A 390 -5.75 -4.50 -13.30
C ILE A 390 -6.30 -4.86 -11.91
N THR A 391 -6.39 -6.16 -11.66
CA THR A 391 -6.76 -6.75 -10.36
C THR A 391 -5.72 -7.79 -9.97
N GLY A 392 -5.77 -8.31 -8.74
CA GLY A 392 -4.78 -9.27 -8.26
C GLY A 392 -4.76 -10.63 -8.99
N ASP A 393 -5.80 -10.94 -9.76
CA ASP A 393 -5.97 -12.16 -10.57
C ASP A 393 -5.50 -12.00 -12.03
N VAL A 394 -5.17 -10.77 -12.45
CA VAL A 394 -4.64 -10.54 -13.81
C VAL A 394 -3.21 -11.08 -13.91
N SER A 395 -2.91 -11.84 -14.96
CA SER A 395 -1.56 -12.36 -15.21
C SER A 395 -0.54 -11.21 -15.38
N THR A 396 0.73 -11.47 -15.05
CA THR A 396 1.80 -10.47 -15.20
C THR A 396 1.90 -9.93 -16.62
N ALA A 397 1.79 -10.82 -17.63
CA ALA A 397 1.86 -10.42 -19.03
C ALA A 397 0.69 -9.49 -19.43
N GLN A 398 -0.53 -9.82 -19.03
CA GLN A 398 -1.71 -9.01 -19.32
C GLN A 398 -1.65 -7.67 -18.56
N ARG A 399 -1.15 -7.69 -17.32
CA ARG A 399 -0.91 -6.49 -16.53
C ARG A 399 0.04 -5.52 -17.24
N ASP A 400 1.20 -6.02 -17.69
CA ASP A 400 2.18 -5.20 -18.41
C ASP A 400 1.60 -4.66 -19.73
N ALA A 401 0.84 -5.48 -20.47
CA ALA A 401 0.14 -5.03 -21.68
C ALA A 401 -0.88 -3.93 -21.41
N ASN A 402 -1.67 -4.04 -20.33
CA ASN A 402 -2.66 -3.03 -19.95
C ASN A 402 -2.00 -1.70 -19.53
N ILE A 403 -0.88 -1.75 -18.82
CA ILE A 403 -0.10 -0.54 -18.45
C ILE A 403 0.44 0.14 -19.71
N VAL A 404 1.03 -0.63 -20.62
CA VAL A 404 1.54 -0.09 -21.89
C VAL A 404 0.39 0.54 -22.68
N ARG A 405 -0.73 -0.17 -22.82
CA ARG A 405 -1.89 0.34 -23.56
C ARG A 405 -2.40 1.65 -22.98
N PHE A 406 -2.60 1.75 -21.67
CA PHE A 406 -3.04 2.99 -21.04
C PHE A 406 -2.07 4.15 -21.29
N ASN A 407 -0.75 3.89 -21.21
CA ASN A 407 0.25 4.95 -21.37
C ASN A 407 0.54 5.34 -22.83
N THR A 408 0.21 4.48 -23.82
CA THR A 408 0.61 4.73 -25.22
C THR A 408 -0.56 4.87 -26.20
N ASP A 409 -1.72 4.29 -25.89
CA ASP A 409 -2.92 4.36 -26.71
C ASP A 409 -3.76 5.58 -26.29
N PRO A 410 -3.90 6.63 -27.15
CA PRO A 410 -4.68 7.82 -26.82
C PRO A 410 -6.17 7.52 -26.61
N ASP A 411 -6.70 6.48 -27.23
CA ASP A 411 -8.11 6.11 -27.12
C ASP A 411 -8.40 5.33 -25.81
N CYS A 412 -7.38 4.72 -25.21
CA CYS A 412 -7.53 4.06 -23.91
C CYS A 412 -7.49 5.10 -22.80
N ARG A 413 -8.67 5.61 -22.40
CA ARG A 413 -8.81 6.77 -21.53
C ARG A 413 -9.09 6.46 -20.07
N VAL A 414 -9.46 5.22 -19.73
CA VAL A 414 -9.80 4.83 -18.36
C VAL A 414 -8.97 3.63 -17.91
N PHE A 415 -8.45 3.73 -16.68
CA PHE A 415 -7.72 2.67 -15.99
C PHE A 415 -8.41 2.31 -14.69
N LEU A 416 -8.94 1.09 -14.60
CA LEU A 416 -9.61 0.56 -13.42
C LEU A 416 -8.65 -0.33 -12.61
N SER A 417 -8.50 -0.09 -11.31
CA SER A 417 -7.56 -0.87 -10.49
C SER A 417 -8.06 -1.20 -9.11
N SER A 418 -7.70 -2.38 -8.63
CA SER A 418 -7.73 -2.69 -7.19
C SER A 418 -6.37 -2.39 -6.56
N ASP A 419 -6.34 -2.24 -5.22
CA ASP A 419 -5.08 -2.02 -4.49
C ASP A 419 -4.04 -3.09 -4.77
N ALA A 420 -4.45 -4.36 -4.80
CA ALA A 420 -3.56 -5.49 -5.10
C ALA A 420 -2.99 -5.43 -6.53
N GLY A 421 -3.73 -4.87 -7.48
CA GLY A 421 -3.30 -4.69 -8.87
C GLY A 421 -2.34 -3.51 -9.07
N ALA A 422 -2.42 -2.52 -8.18
CA ALA A 422 -1.74 -1.23 -8.37
C ALA A 422 -0.27 -1.19 -7.94
N TYR A 423 0.23 -2.17 -7.20
CA TYR A 423 1.63 -2.14 -6.75
C TYR A 423 2.63 -2.09 -7.91
N GLY A 424 3.50 -1.08 -7.92
CA GLY A 424 4.56 -0.93 -8.92
C GLY A 424 4.06 -0.56 -10.33
N VAL A 425 2.86 -0.01 -10.47
CA VAL A 425 2.32 0.49 -11.73
C VAL A 425 2.70 1.96 -11.90
N ASP A 426 3.13 2.33 -13.10
CA ASP A 426 3.43 3.71 -13.49
C ASP A 426 2.38 4.16 -14.52
N LEU A 427 1.53 5.11 -14.14
CA LEU A 427 0.43 5.65 -14.95
C LEU A 427 0.66 7.14 -15.22
N ASN A 428 1.82 7.46 -15.76
CA ASN A 428 2.27 8.83 -15.99
C ASN A 428 1.43 9.62 -17.01
N GLN A 429 0.54 8.97 -17.74
CA GLN A 429 -0.44 9.59 -18.63
C GLN A 429 -1.79 9.87 -17.94
N GLY A 430 -1.94 9.51 -16.66
CA GLY A 430 -3.13 9.82 -15.89
C GLY A 430 -3.14 11.27 -15.42
N SER A 431 -4.19 12.02 -15.75
CA SER A 431 -4.44 13.39 -15.29
C SER A 431 -5.31 13.43 -14.05
N HIS A 432 -6.24 12.47 -13.93
CA HIS A 432 -7.23 12.38 -12.85
C HIS A 432 -7.17 11.01 -12.19
N LEU A 433 -7.31 11.01 -10.86
CA LEU A 433 -7.46 9.80 -10.07
C LEU A 433 -8.66 9.92 -9.17
N ILE A 434 -9.57 8.97 -9.24
CA ILE A 434 -10.73 8.89 -8.34
C ILE A 434 -10.59 7.67 -7.44
N CYS A 435 -10.57 7.88 -6.13
CA CYS A 435 -10.78 6.86 -5.13
C CYS A 435 -12.28 6.65 -4.94
N TYR A 436 -12.87 5.69 -5.64
CA TYR A 436 -14.30 5.40 -5.55
C TYR A 436 -14.69 4.87 -4.17
N ASP A 437 -13.82 4.10 -3.56
CA ASP A 437 -13.84 3.75 -2.14
C ASP A 437 -12.47 3.98 -1.51
N LEU A 438 -12.43 4.16 -0.21
CA LEU A 438 -11.24 4.55 0.51
C LEU A 438 -10.51 3.32 1.11
N PRO A 439 -9.17 3.31 1.12
CA PRO A 439 -8.40 2.29 1.82
C PRO A 439 -8.37 2.56 3.33
N TRP A 440 -8.05 1.53 4.14
CA TRP A 440 -7.96 1.67 5.60
C TRP A 440 -6.69 2.38 6.10
N SER A 441 -5.70 2.60 5.25
CA SER A 441 -4.44 3.21 5.67
C SER A 441 -4.03 4.39 4.79
N ALA A 442 -3.48 5.41 5.41
CA ALA A 442 -2.92 6.56 4.71
C ALA A 442 -1.77 6.17 3.77
N GLY A 443 -1.02 5.12 4.11
CA GLY A 443 0.01 4.55 3.24
C GLY A 443 -0.56 3.99 1.93
N ALA A 444 -1.66 3.22 2.00
CA ALA A 444 -2.33 2.69 0.81
C ALA A 444 -2.93 3.83 -0.05
N LEU A 445 -3.51 4.86 0.60
CA LEU A 445 -4.00 6.04 -0.11
C LEU A 445 -2.87 6.76 -0.85
N SER A 446 -1.75 7.00 -0.17
CA SER A 446 -0.56 7.61 -0.79
C SER A 446 -0.01 6.75 -1.93
N GLN A 447 -0.08 5.42 -1.82
CA GLN A 447 0.30 4.51 -2.90
C GLN A 447 -0.61 4.62 -4.12
N ARG A 448 -1.94 4.77 -3.94
CA ARG A 448 -2.87 5.05 -5.05
C ARG A 448 -2.50 6.35 -5.76
N ILE A 449 -2.39 7.43 -5.02
CA ILE A 449 -2.08 8.77 -5.56
C ILE A 449 -0.76 8.76 -6.34
N SER A 450 0.24 8.09 -5.82
CA SER A 450 1.57 8.01 -6.45
C SER A 450 1.59 7.29 -7.81
N ARG A 451 0.48 6.75 -8.28
CA ARG A 451 0.42 6.16 -9.63
C ARG A 451 0.45 7.23 -10.70
N ILE A 452 -0.13 8.42 -10.44
CA ILE A 452 -0.16 9.58 -11.33
C ILE A 452 0.73 10.73 -10.82
N ASP A 453 0.92 10.89 -9.50
CA ASP A 453 1.80 11.90 -8.89
C ASP A 453 3.27 11.47 -9.05
N ARG A 454 3.84 11.83 -10.19
CA ARG A 454 5.15 11.37 -10.63
C ARG A 454 5.98 12.45 -11.27
N THR A 455 7.30 12.37 -11.08
CA THR A 455 8.26 13.30 -11.70
C THR A 455 8.34 13.18 -13.23
N ASN A 456 7.73 12.17 -13.83
CA ASN A 456 7.60 11.97 -15.28
C ASN A 456 6.13 12.02 -15.72
N SER A 457 5.24 12.68 -14.96
CA SER A 457 3.87 12.93 -15.38
C SER A 457 3.82 13.68 -16.71
N ALA A 458 2.83 13.34 -17.53
CA ALA A 458 2.57 14.05 -18.78
C ALA A 458 1.84 15.40 -18.57
N PHE A 459 1.37 15.65 -17.35
CA PHE A 459 0.60 16.83 -16.98
C PHE A 459 1.33 17.63 -15.90
N ASP A 460 1.25 18.96 -16.01
CA ASP A 460 1.77 19.88 -14.98
C ASP A 460 0.85 19.95 -13.76
N GLN A 461 -0.41 19.56 -13.93
CA GLN A 461 -1.42 19.50 -12.87
C GLN A 461 -2.16 18.17 -12.91
N ILE A 462 -2.43 17.59 -11.75
CA ILE A 462 -3.23 16.37 -11.56
C ILE A 462 -4.36 16.62 -10.56
N MET A 463 -5.45 15.88 -10.72
CA MET A 463 -6.59 15.94 -9.81
C MET A 463 -6.80 14.60 -9.10
N VAL A 464 -7.06 14.65 -7.79
CA VAL A 464 -7.35 13.47 -6.97
C VAL A 464 -8.70 13.65 -6.28
N GLY A 465 -9.68 12.86 -6.68
CA GLY A 465 -11.03 12.85 -6.12
C GLY A 465 -11.22 11.74 -5.09
N TYR A 466 -11.88 12.05 -3.98
CA TYR A 466 -12.24 11.11 -2.92
C TYR A 466 -13.75 10.99 -2.85
N MET A 467 -14.31 9.90 -3.36
CA MET A 467 -15.76 9.64 -3.30
C MET A 467 -16.12 8.91 -2.01
N PHE A 468 -17.14 9.37 -1.33
CA PHE A 468 -17.68 8.73 -0.14
C PHE A 468 -19.17 9.01 0.01
N GLY A 469 -19.90 8.06 0.60
CA GLY A 469 -21.30 8.27 0.98
C GLY A 469 -21.40 9.15 2.21
N GLU A 470 -22.21 10.23 2.14
CA GLU A 470 -22.49 11.12 3.26
C GLU A 470 -23.18 10.36 4.41
N GLY A 471 -22.80 10.63 5.64
CA GLY A 471 -23.34 9.97 6.84
C GLY A 471 -22.93 8.51 7.01
N THR A 472 -22.08 7.97 6.14
CA THR A 472 -21.65 6.57 6.16
C THR A 472 -20.31 6.34 6.84
N ILE A 473 -19.94 5.06 6.96
CA ILE A 473 -18.60 4.65 7.41
C ILE A 473 -17.48 5.22 6.50
N GLU A 474 -17.75 5.47 5.22
CA GLU A 474 -16.74 5.99 4.28
C GLU A 474 -16.37 7.44 4.58
N GLU A 475 -17.33 8.29 4.94
CA GLU A 475 -17.05 9.67 5.36
C GLU A 475 -16.15 9.69 6.59
N ARG A 476 -16.43 8.83 7.57
CA ARG A 476 -15.58 8.70 8.75
C ARG A 476 -14.18 8.18 8.41
N MET A 477 -14.09 7.22 7.48
CA MET A 477 -12.80 6.75 6.95
C MET A 477 -12.03 7.89 6.27
N PHE A 478 -12.70 8.73 5.50
CA PHE A 478 -12.09 9.89 4.85
C PHE A 478 -11.47 10.84 5.90
N ASN A 479 -12.26 11.27 6.87
CA ASN A 479 -11.81 12.16 7.94
C ASN A 479 -10.62 11.58 8.71
N MET A 480 -10.67 10.30 9.05
CA MET A 480 -9.57 9.58 9.70
C MET A 480 -8.31 9.55 8.84
N LEU A 481 -8.43 9.29 7.53
CA LEU A 481 -7.28 9.21 6.62
C LEU A 481 -6.59 10.56 6.45
N ILE A 482 -7.34 11.66 6.35
CA ILE A 482 -6.78 13.01 6.26
C ILE A 482 -6.01 13.35 7.55
N GLN A 483 -6.58 13.08 8.73
CA GLN A 483 -5.90 13.26 10.00
C GLN A 483 -4.61 12.43 10.10
N LYS A 484 -4.66 11.14 9.72
CA LYS A 484 -3.46 10.26 9.73
C LYS A 484 -2.37 10.73 8.77
N ARG A 485 -2.73 11.27 7.62
CA ARG A 485 -1.73 11.84 6.68
C ARG A 485 -1.01 13.03 7.32
N ALA A 486 -1.75 13.91 8.01
CA ALA A 486 -1.16 15.04 8.72
C ALA A 486 -0.22 14.58 9.84
N VAL A 487 -0.66 13.63 10.68
CA VAL A 487 0.14 13.07 11.78
C VAL A 487 1.42 12.38 11.29
N SER A 488 1.31 11.55 10.24
CA SER A 488 2.48 10.86 9.68
C SER A 488 3.53 11.85 9.12
N ARG A 489 3.08 12.95 8.51
CA ARG A 489 3.97 14.04 8.09
C ARG A 489 4.65 14.67 9.30
N ALA A 490 3.88 15.10 10.30
CA ALA A 490 4.40 15.73 11.51
C ALA A 490 5.39 14.84 12.27
N PHE A 491 5.13 13.53 12.39
CA PHE A 491 6.04 12.58 13.05
C PHE A 491 7.43 12.55 12.40
N ILE A 492 7.47 12.46 11.08
CA ILE A 492 8.72 12.33 10.34
C ILE A 492 9.42 13.70 10.24
N ASP A 493 8.67 14.81 10.23
CA ASP A 493 9.21 16.18 10.16
C ASP A 493 9.66 16.72 11.52
N GLY A 494 9.28 16.06 12.62
CA GLY A 494 9.72 16.37 13.98
C GLY A 494 8.77 17.30 14.74
N ASP A 495 7.61 17.65 14.17
CA ASP A 495 6.58 18.52 14.77
C ASP A 495 5.45 17.71 15.43
N PHE A 496 5.75 16.51 15.89
CA PHE A 496 4.77 15.56 16.39
C PHE A 496 4.26 15.93 17.80
N ASP A 497 2.95 16.13 17.94
CA ASP A 497 2.27 16.11 19.23
C ASP A 497 1.95 14.66 19.65
N PRO A 498 2.50 14.17 20.77
CA PRO A 498 2.24 12.80 21.25
C PRO A 498 0.77 12.49 21.51
N LYS A 499 -0.09 13.50 21.68
CA LYS A 499 -1.52 13.33 21.93
C LYS A 499 -2.34 13.05 20.65
N SER A 500 -1.79 13.39 19.47
CA SER A 500 -2.47 13.20 18.17
C SER A 500 -2.17 11.86 17.49
N GLY A 501 -1.39 10.98 18.09
CA GLY A 501 -0.52 10.00 17.37
C GLY A 501 -0.86 8.61 17.39
N THR A 502 -1.90 7.96 17.65
CA THR A 502 -2.10 6.55 17.23
C THR A 502 -3.57 6.18 17.13
N LEU A 503 -4.10 6.19 15.94
CA LEU A 503 -5.30 5.43 15.63
C LEU A 503 -4.88 3.97 15.30
N ASN A 504 -4.44 3.22 16.31
CA ASN A 504 -4.74 1.82 16.31
C ASN A 504 -6.25 1.74 16.55
N LEU A 505 -6.98 1.30 15.56
CA LEU A 505 -8.37 0.90 15.78
C LEU A 505 -8.31 -0.42 16.56
N ASP A 506 -8.08 -0.34 17.88
CA ASP A 506 -8.52 -1.38 18.78
C ASP A 506 -10.05 -1.35 18.85
N LEU A 507 -10.66 -2.31 19.49
CA LEU A 507 -12.11 -2.41 19.52
C LEU A 507 -12.78 -1.21 20.20
N GLU A 508 -12.12 -0.57 21.19
CA GLU A 508 -12.63 0.63 21.86
C GLU A 508 -12.63 1.83 20.89
N SER A 509 -11.51 2.07 20.22
CA SER A 509 -11.40 3.11 19.18
C SER A 509 -12.31 2.83 17.98
N LEU A 510 -12.55 1.55 17.65
CA LEU A 510 -13.50 1.19 16.61
C LEU A 510 -14.94 1.50 17.02
N ARG A 511 -15.29 1.28 18.29
CA ARG A 511 -16.59 1.68 18.83
C ARG A 511 -16.81 3.19 18.70
N GLU A 512 -15.87 4.00 19.19
CA GLU A 512 -15.92 5.45 19.03
C GLU A 512 -16.03 5.87 17.55
N PHE A 513 -15.30 5.18 16.68
CA PHE A 513 -15.35 5.43 15.24
C PHE A 513 -16.69 5.07 14.60
N VAL A 514 -17.41 4.05 15.11
CA VAL A 514 -18.70 3.62 14.57
C VAL A 514 -19.86 4.44 15.17
N ASP A 515 -19.77 4.80 16.44
CA ASP A 515 -20.86 5.50 17.15
C ASP A 515 -20.79 7.04 17.00
N GLY A 516 -19.57 7.61 16.91
CA GLY A 516 -19.32 9.06 16.72
C GLY A 516 -19.52 9.49 15.31
#